data_cc6e7d27226cf1d09ee2ced779e393ee
#
_entry.id   cc6e7d27226cf1d09ee2ced779e393ee
#
_cell.length_a   1.000
_cell.length_b   1.000
_cell.length_c   1.000
_cell.angle_alpha   90.00
_cell.angle_beta   90.00
_cell.angle_gamma   90.00
#
_symmetry.space_group_name_H-M   'P 1'
#
loop_
_entity.id
_entity.type
_entity.pdbx_description
1 polymer ?
#
loop_
_entity_poly.entity_id
_entity_poly.type
_entity_poly.pdbx_seq_one_letter_code
_entity_poly.pdbx_strand_id
1 'polypeptide(L)'
;GLFQTVLDILQKIPNLELEPNKTQIFEVADETVKNIGRDLLENADASKKAINFLGFTFDGKSISVRSKTISKYYYRMYRKAKSISKNPKLSGADNLYKRYSIHGAKAKPGNFFTYINHAEEVFGEDELIYRDLKNHIPKIRRALKRASK
;
A
#
# COMPACT_ATOMS: atom_id res chain seq x y z
N GLY A 1 -15.30 14.24 23.94
CA GLY A 1 -15.48 13.49 22.72
C GLY A 1 -14.43 12.40 22.54
N LEU A 2 -14.56 11.52 21.56
CA LEU A 2 -13.68 10.35 21.34
C LEU A 2 -12.18 10.72 21.36
N PHE A 3 -11.80 11.82 20.73
CA PHE A 3 -10.41 12.28 20.69
C PHE A 3 -9.83 12.54 22.08
N GLN A 4 -10.59 13.21 22.98
CA GLN A 4 -10.15 13.46 24.35
C GLN A 4 -9.96 12.13 25.12
N THR A 5 -10.86 11.18 24.95
CA THR A 5 -10.73 9.85 25.55
C THR A 5 -9.46 9.14 25.10
N VAL A 6 -9.10 9.25 23.81
CA VAL A 6 -7.84 8.68 23.29
C VAL A 6 -6.63 9.37 23.93
N LEU A 7 -6.62 10.70 24.04
CA LEU A 7 -5.54 11.43 24.72
C LEU A 7 -5.38 10.99 26.18
N ASP A 8 -6.50 10.87 26.90
CA ASP A 8 -6.49 10.45 28.30
C ASP A 8 -5.94 9.03 28.49
N ILE A 9 -6.18 8.15 27.52
CA ILE A 9 -5.61 6.79 27.51
C ILE A 9 -4.10 6.85 27.22
N LEU A 10 -3.67 7.59 26.21
CA LEU A 10 -2.26 7.70 25.82
C LEU A 10 -1.41 8.30 26.96
N GLN A 11 -1.90 9.29 27.67
CA GLN A 11 -1.22 9.92 28.80
C GLN A 11 -0.97 8.95 29.97
N LYS A 12 -1.75 7.87 30.07
CA LYS A 12 -1.55 6.83 31.10
C LYS A 12 -0.42 5.84 30.77
N ILE A 13 0.09 5.86 29.54
CA ILE A 13 1.16 4.98 29.10
C ILE A 13 2.50 5.70 29.28
N PRO A 14 3.39 5.21 30.18
CA PRO A 14 4.68 5.84 30.43
C PRO A 14 5.52 5.99 29.16
N ASN A 15 6.12 7.16 28.97
CA ASN A 15 6.99 7.48 27.84
C ASN A 15 6.31 7.41 26.44
N LEU A 16 5.00 7.46 26.39
CA LEU A 16 4.26 7.57 25.12
C LEU A 16 3.73 8.98 24.95
N GLU A 17 4.27 9.69 23.98
CA GLU A 17 3.83 11.04 23.61
C GLU A 17 3.30 11.02 22.17
N LEU A 18 2.26 11.82 21.96
CA LEU A 18 1.68 12.03 20.65
C LEU A 18 2.53 13.05 19.90
N GLU A 19 3.07 12.66 18.74
CA GLU A 19 3.83 13.56 17.87
C GLU A 19 2.85 14.34 16.97
N PRO A 20 2.57 15.62 17.23
CA PRO A 20 1.53 16.37 16.51
C PRO A 20 1.76 16.39 14.99
N ASN A 21 2.99 16.63 14.55
CA ASN A 21 3.35 16.70 13.13
C ASN A 21 3.16 15.38 12.36
N LYS A 22 3.01 14.25 13.06
CA LYS A 22 2.75 12.92 12.49
C LYS A 22 1.33 12.45 12.74
N THR A 23 0.58 13.18 13.57
CA THR A 23 -0.79 12.81 13.94
C THR A 23 -1.76 13.34 12.90
N GLN A 24 -2.64 12.50 12.43
CA GLN A 24 -3.70 12.80 11.50
C GLN A 24 -5.02 12.37 12.11
N ILE A 25 -5.99 13.26 12.11
CA ILE A 25 -7.33 13.00 12.63
C ILE A 25 -8.31 13.27 11.51
N PHE A 26 -9.14 12.29 11.22
CA PHE A 26 -10.11 12.36 10.14
C PHE A 26 -11.52 12.20 10.66
N GLU A 27 -12.40 13.01 10.14
CA GLU A 27 -13.84 12.82 10.20
C GLU A 27 -14.28 12.14 8.91
N VAL A 28 -15.09 11.10 9.04
CA VAL A 28 -15.65 10.37 7.89
C VAL A 28 -17.18 10.51 7.98
N ALA A 29 -17.76 11.18 7.00
CA ALA A 29 -19.20 11.37 6.90
C ALA A 29 -19.62 11.51 5.43
N ASP A 30 -20.77 10.98 5.07
CA ASP A 30 -21.39 11.14 3.75
C ASP A 30 -20.44 10.85 2.58
N GLU A 31 -19.75 9.72 2.66
CA GLU A 31 -18.76 9.28 1.65
C GLU A 31 -17.59 10.28 1.47
N THR A 32 -17.32 11.10 2.46
CA THR A 32 -16.21 12.06 2.45
C THR A 32 -15.26 11.84 3.61
N VAL A 33 -13.99 12.17 3.40
CA VAL A 33 -12.95 12.18 4.43
C VAL A 33 -12.45 13.61 4.57
N LYS A 34 -12.59 14.17 5.77
CA LYS A 34 -12.08 15.50 6.12
C LYS A 34 -11.01 15.37 7.18
N ASN A 35 -9.84 15.94 6.93
CA ASN A 35 -8.81 16.05 7.98
C ASN A 35 -9.16 17.20 8.91
N ILE A 36 -9.48 16.85 10.16
CA ILE A 36 -9.82 17.80 11.23
C ILE A 36 -8.71 17.89 12.28
N GLY A 37 -7.51 17.43 11.95
CA GLY A 37 -6.40 17.35 12.89
C GLY A 37 -6.09 18.70 13.55
N ARG A 38 -6.02 19.78 12.78
CA ARG A 38 -5.71 21.12 13.31
C ARG A 38 -6.79 21.71 14.18
N ASP A 39 -8.03 21.26 14.01
CA ASP A 39 -9.16 21.72 14.83
C ASP A 39 -9.10 21.14 16.26
N LEU A 40 -8.37 20.01 16.42
CA LEU A 40 -8.31 19.24 17.66
C LEU A 40 -6.93 19.21 18.31
N LEU A 41 -5.88 19.37 17.53
CA LEU A 41 -4.50 19.27 17.98
C LEU A 41 -3.63 20.31 17.24
N GLU A 42 -3.03 21.23 17.98
CA GLU A 42 -2.10 22.20 17.42
C GLU A 42 -0.93 21.52 16.72
N ASN A 43 -0.55 22.04 15.55
CA ASN A 43 0.50 21.50 14.68
C ASN A 43 0.25 20.08 14.12
N ALA A 44 -0.98 19.54 14.17
CA ALA A 44 -1.31 18.30 13.50
C ALA A 44 -1.14 18.37 11.98
N ASP A 45 -0.76 17.24 11.37
CA ASP A 45 -0.61 17.14 9.91
C ASP A 45 -1.97 17.20 9.21
N ALA A 46 -2.31 18.36 8.64
CA ALA A 46 -3.50 18.57 7.83
C ALA A 46 -3.24 18.40 6.30
N SER A 47 -2.07 17.96 5.89
CA SER A 47 -1.69 17.86 4.47
C SER A 47 -2.43 16.75 3.72
N LYS A 48 -2.94 15.74 4.42
CA LYS A 48 -3.57 14.56 3.82
C LYS A 48 -5.07 14.77 3.67
N LYS A 49 -5.58 14.40 2.50
CA LYS A 49 -7.01 14.44 2.15
C LYS A 49 -7.68 13.07 2.15
N ALA A 50 -6.94 12.02 2.47
CA ALA A 50 -7.40 10.64 2.48
C ALA A 50 -6.68 9.85 3.56
N ILE A 51 -7.33 8.83 4.09
CA ILE A 51 -6.77 7.95 5.11
C ILE A 51 -5.82 6.95 4.45
N ASN A 52 -4.58 6.89 4.92
CA ASN A 52 -3.59 5.91 4.49
C ASN A 52 -3.35 4.89 5.58
N PHE A 53 -3.68 3.63 5.33
CA PHE A 53 -3.55 2.56 6.29
C PHE A 53 -3.07 1.26 5.64
N LEU A 54 -2.07 0.62 6.22
CA LEU A 54 -1.53 -0.69 5.79
C LEU A 54 -1.29 -0.84 4.28
N GLY A 55 -0.90 0.23 3.60
CA GLY A 55 -0.61 0.17 2.16
C GLY A 55 -1.79 0.50 1.25
N PHE A 56 -2.94 0.84 1.81
CA PHE A 56 -4.14 1.30 1.12
C PHE A 56 -4.42 2.77 1.40
N THR A 57 -5.28 3.35 0.57
CA THR A 57 -5.80 4.71 0.69
C THR A 57 -7.32 4.63 0.62
N PHE A 58 -7.99 5.24 1.58
CA PHE A 58 -9.45 5.43 1.61
C PHE A 58 -9.77 6.91 1.47
N ASP A 59 -10.60 7.27 0.51
CA ASP A 59 -10.97 8.65 0.18
C ASP A 59 -12.37 9.06 0.65
N GLY A 60 -13.06 8.17 1.37
CA GLY A 60 -14.43 8.31 1.82
C GLY A 60 -15.41 7.46 1.03
N LYS A 61 -15.10 7.16 -0.20
CA LYS A 61 -15.94 6.43 -1.16
C LYS A 61 -15.39 5.04 -1.48
N SER A 62 -14.10 4.98 -1.77
CA SER A 62 -13.44 3.79 -2.28
C SER A 62 -12.10 3.56 -1.60
N ILE A 63 -11.69 2.31 -1.61
CA ILE A 63 -10.35 1.91 -1.20
C ILE A 63 -9.51 1.70 -2.46
N SER A 64 -8.26 2.12 -2.43
CA SER A 64 -7.29 1.93 -3.49
C SER A 64 -5.94 1.48 -2.93
N VAL A 65 -5.13 0.82 -3.75
CA VAL A 65 -3.75 0.50 -3.36
C VAL A 65 -2.93 1.79 -3.38
N ARG A 66 -2.31 2.13 -2.26
CA ARG A 66 -1.53 3.36 -2.11
C ARG A 66 -0.42 3.45 -3.15
N SER A 67 -0.29 4.58 -3.85
CA SER A 67 0.71 4.80 -4.91
C SER A 67 2.15 4.49 -4.47
N LYS A 68 2.51 4.80 -3.23
CA LYS A 68 3.82 4.45 -2.66
C LYS A 68 4.02 2.93 -2.56
N THR A 69 2.97 2.17 -2.26
CA THR A 69 2.97 0.71 -2.19
C THR A 69 3.19 0.11 -3.59
N ILE A 70 2.46 0.62 -4.59
CA ILE A 70 2.61 0.23 -5.99
C ILE A 70 4.03 0.54 -6.50
N SER A 71 4.53 1.74 -6.22
CA SER A 71 5.88 2.15 -6.62
C SER A 71 6.95 1.25 -6.00
N LYS A 72 6.82 0.90 -4.72
CA LYS A 72 7.73 -0.01 -4.02
C LYS A 72 7.68 -1.43 -4.58
N TYR A 73 6.49 -1.91 -4.94
CA TYR A 73 6.31 -3.19 -5.61
C TYR A 73 7.05 -3.22 -6.97
N TYR A 74 6.80 -2.23 -7.87
CA TYR A 74 7.47 -2.17 -9.16
C TYR A 74 8.99 -1.98 -9.03
N TYR A 75 9.46 -1.16 -8.12
CA TYR A 75 10.89 -0.99 -7.85
C TYR A 75 11.57 -2.32 -7.51
N ARG A 76 10.96 -3.11 -6.61
CA ARG A 76 11.48 -4.43 -6.26
C ARG A 76 11.46 -5.39 -7.43
N MET A 77 10.42 -5.38 -8.25
CA MET A 77 10.30 -6.18 -9.46
C MET A 77 11.41 -5.84 -10.47
N TYR A 78 11.63 -4.55 -10.75
CA TYR A 78 12.70 -4.12 -11.66
C TYR A 78 14.10 -4.46 -11.14
N ARG A 79 14.35 -4.29 -9.85
CA ARG A 79 15.62 -4.72 -9.24
C ARG A 79 15.86 -6.22 -9.41
N LYS A 80 14.82 -7.04 -9.21
CA LYS A 80 14.92 -8.49 -9.38
C LYS A 80 15.16 -8.87 -10.85
N ALA A 81 14.46 -8.24 -11.80
CA ALA A 81 14.70 -8.43 -13.23
C ALA A 81 16.15 -8.12 -13.61
N LYS A 82 16.68 -6.98 -13.14
CA LYS A 82 18.09 -6.60 -13.36
C LYS A 82 19.08 -7.58 -12.73
N SER A 83 18.76 -8.15 -11.57
CA SER A 83 19.59 -9.17 -10.92
C SER A 83 19.65 -10.47 -11.73
N ILE A 84 18.52 -10.90 -12.32
CA ILE A 84 18.44 -12.09 -13.17
C ILE A 84 19.30 -11.91 -14.43
N SER A 85 19.27 -10.73 -15.07
CA SER A 85 20.09 -10.48 -16.26
C SER A 85 21.59 -10.53 -16.01
N LYS A 86 22.02 -10.06 -14.83
CA LYS A 86 23.43 -10.07 -14.44
C LYS A 86 23.95 -11.46 -14.05
N ASN A 87 23.07 -12.36 -13.68
CA ASN A 87 23.42 -13.72 -13.28
C ASN A 87 22.35 -14.71 -13.79
N PRO A 88 22.47 -15.15 -15.06
CA PRO A 88 21.51 -16.06 -15.71
C PRO A 88 21.36 -17.42 -15.02
N LYS A 89 22.32 -17.83 -14.19
CA LYS A 89 22.25 -19.04 -13.36
C LYS A 89 21.28 -18.91 -12.19
N LEU A 90 20.93 -17.68 -11.79
CA LEU A 90 19.88 -17.44 -10.81
C LEU A 90 18.53 -17.62 -11.50
N SER A 91 17.74 -18.57 -11.01
CA SER A 91 16.37 -18.92 -11.40
C SER A 91 15.62 -17.84 -12.19
N GLY A 92 15.40 -18.13 -13.47
CA GLY A 92 15.04 -17.22 -14.53
C GLY A 92 13.68 -16.51 -14.45
N ALA A 93 13.16 -16.19 -15.62
CA ALA A 93 11.93 -15.45 -15.85
C ALA A 93 10.71 -16.01 -15.07
N ASP A 94 10.61 -17.33 -14.95
CA ASP A 94 9.54 -18.02 -14.20
C ASP A 94 9.46 -17.58 -12.74
N ASN A 95 10.61 -17.40 -12.09
CA ASN A 95 10.63 -16.95 -10.70
C ASN A 95 10.18 -15.49 -10.55
N LEU A 96 10.42 -14.67 -11.57
CA LEU A 96 9.92 -13.30 -11.59
C LEU A 96 8.38 -13.28 -11.71
N TYR A 97 7.81 -14.09 -12.62
CA TYR A 97 6.36 -14.22 -12.76
C TYR A 97 5.71 -14.80 -11.51
N LYS A 98 6.27 -15.88 -10.95
CA LYS A 98 5.76 -16.48 -9.70
C LYS A 98 5.74 -15.49 -8.54
N ARG A 99 6.72 -14.60 -8.46
CA ARG A 99 6.87 -13.67 -7.34
C ARG A 99 6.13 -12.34 -7.54
N TYR A 100 6.01 -11.88 -8.78
CA TYR A 100 5.55 -10.52 -9.10
C TYR A 100 4.35 -10.50 -10.06
N SER A 101 3.59 -11.58 -10.15
CA SER A 101 2.36 -11.56 -10.94
C SER A 101 1.20 -12.26 -10.23
N ILE A 102 0.01 -11.97 -10.69
CA ILE A 102 -1.22 -12.63 -10.25
C ILE A 102 -1.17 -14.16 -10.51
N HIS A 103 -0.52 -14.58 -11.60
CA HIS A 103 -0.37 -16.00 -11.90
C HIS A 103 0.46 -16.77 -10.86
N GLY A 104 1.35 -16.06 -10.15
CA GLY A 104 2.13 -16.64 -9.06
C GLY A 104 1.41 -16.60 -7.70
N ALA A 105 0.33 -15.87 -7.56
CA ALA A 105 -0.39 -15.75 -6.28
C ALA A 105 -0.90 -17.11 -5.78
N LYS A 106 -1.41 -17.95 -6.70
CA LYS A 106 -1.87 -19.33 -6.40
C LYS A 106 -0.73 -20.27 -6.05
N ALA A 107 0.44 -20.09 -6.68
CA ALA A 107 1.57 -20.99 -6.53
C ALA A 107 2.49 -20.65 -5.35
N LYS A 108 2.45 -19.43 -4.86
CA LYS A 108 3.31 -18.95 -3.78
C LYS A 108 2.51 -18.04 -2.81
N PRO A 109 1.97 -18.61 -1.73
CA PRO A 109 1.37 -17.82 -0.66
C PRO A 109 2.34 -16.73 -0.18
N GLY A 110 1.82 -15.53 0.08
CA GLY A 110 2.61 -14.40 0.56
C GLY A 110 3.27 -13.54 -0.54
N ASN A 111 2.92 -13.70 -1.82
CA ASN A 111 3.26 -12.69 -2.81
C ASN A 111 2.35 -11.45 -2.66
N PHE A 112 2.70 -10.36 -3.35
CA PHE A 112 1.97 -9.10 -3.24
C PHE A 112 0.50 -9.22 -3.69
N PHE A 113 0.20 -10.03 -4.68
CA PHE A 113 -1.17 -10.24 -5.17
C PHE A 113 -2.03 -11.07 -4.21
N THR A 114 -1.43 -12.01 -3.48
CA THR A 114 -2.14 -12.71 -2.39
C THR A 114 -2.57 -11.72 -1.31
N TYR A 115 -1.70 -10.77 -0.97
CA TYR A 115 -2.04 -9.71 -0.01
C TYR A 115 -3.17 -8.81 -0.52
N ILE A 116 -3.16 -8.42 -1.82
CA ILE A 116 -4.21 -7.59 -2.40
C ILE A 116 -5.53 -8.36 -2.49
N ASN A 117 -5.53 -9.62 -2.94
CA ASN A 117 -6.74 -10.45 -2.98
C ASN A 117 -7.39 -10.58 -1.60
N HIS A 118 -6.58 -10.81 -0.56
CA HIS A 118 -7.08 -10.88 0.80
C HIS A 118 -7.68 -9.54 1.26
N ALA A 119 -7.09 -8.42 0.84
CA ALA A 119 -7.65 -7.12 1.12
C ALA A 119 -8.97 -6.86 0.38
N GLU A 120 -9.11 -7.32 -0.87
CA GLU A 120 -10.39 -7.28 -1.61
C GLU A 120 -11.50 -8.02 -0.84
N GLU A 121 -11.20 -9.22 -0.33
CA GLU A 121 -12.13 -10.01 0.47
C GLU A 121 -12.54 -9.28 1.76
N VAL A 122 -11.57 -8.69 2.47
CA VAL A 122 -11.81 -8.02 3.76
C VAL A 122 -12.56 -6.70 3.59
N PHE A 123 -12.25 -5.93 2.56
CA PHE A 123 -12.87 -4.62 2.33
C PHE A 123 -14.18 -4.71 1.53
N GLY A 124 -14.49 -5.86 0.94
CA GLY A 124 -15.62 -6.00 0.03
C GLY A 124 -15.45 -5.18 -1.26
N GLU A 125 -14.20 -4.85 -1.62
CA GLU A 125 -13.85 -4.10 -2.83
C GLU A 125 -13.47 -5.08 -3.93
N ASP A 126 -14.19 -5.02 -5.02
CA ASP A 126 -13.86 -5.79 -6.22
C ASP A 126 -12.82 -5.03 -7.07
N GLU A 127 -11.94 -5.82 -7.72
CA GLU A 127 -11.08 -5.31 -8.79
C GLU A 127 -9.91 -4.38 -8.40
N LEU A 128 -9.45 -4.33 -7.14
CA LEU A 128 -8.26 -3.57 -6.76
C LEU A 128 -7.05 -3.90 -7.65
N ILE A 129 -6.84 -5.18 -7.98
CA ILE A 129 -5.77 -5.63 -8.84
C ILE A 129 -5.97 -5.12 -10.27
N TYR A 130 -7.17 -5.25 -10.81
CA TYR A 130 -7.48 -4.85 -12.16
C TYR A 130 -7.44 -3.33 -12.33
N ARG A 131 -7.89 -2.58 -11.35
CA ARG A 131 -7.87 -1.12 -11.37
C ARG A 131 -6.45 -0.56 -11.22
N ASP A 132 -5.74 -0.98 -10.17
CA ASP A 132 -4.50 -0.34 -9.75
C ASP A 132 -3.25 -1.02 -10.30
N LEU A 133 -3.34 -2.31 -10.66
CA LEU A 133 -2.21 -3.15 -11.08
C LEU A 133 -2.40 -3.82 -12.44
N LYS A 134 -3.42 -3.45 -13.22
CA LYS A 134 -3.74 -4.05 -14.54
C LYS A 134 -2.56 -4.20 -15.49
N ASN A 135 -1.59 -3.32 -15.40
CA ASN A 135 -0.42 -3.30 -16.29
C ASN A 135 0.80 -4.09 -15.74
N HIS A 136 0.66 -4.90 -14.68
CA HIS A 136 1.81 -5.57 -14.08
C HIS A 136 2.47 -6.58 -15.01
N ILE A 137 1.70 -7.39 -15.76
CA ILE A 137 2.25 -8.38 -16.71
C ILE A 137 3.04 -7.70 -17.85
N PRO A 138 2.51 -6.71 -18.58
CA PRO A 138 3.29 -5.96 -19.56
C PRO A 138 4.56 -5.33 -18.99
N LYS A 139 4.52 -4.82 -17.75
CA LYS A 139 5.70 -4.25 -17.10
C LYS A 139 6.76 -5.31 -16.76
N ILE A 140 6.37 -6.51 -16.33
CA ILE A 140 7.30 -7.64 -16.12
C ILE A 140 7.98 -8.03 -17.44
N ARG A 141 7.21 -8.21 -18.52
CA ARG A 141 7.74 -8.53 -19.85
C ARG A 141 8.76 -7.48 -20.33
N ARG A 142 8.42 -6.21 -20.17
CA ARG A 142 9.31 -5.10 -20.54
C ARG A 142 10.59 -5.07 -19.70
N ALA A 143 10.48 -5.35 -18.40
CA ALA A 143 11.63 -5.41 -17.51
C ALA A 143 12.60 -6.53 -17.91
N LEU A 144 12.09 -7.72 -18.22
CA LEU A 144 12.90 -8.85 -18.71
C LEU A 144 13.57 -8.52 -20.04
N LYS A 145 12.84 -7.97 -21.02
CA LYS A 145 13.42 -7.58 -22.33
C LYS A 145 14.53 -6.53 -22.21
N ARG A 146 14.40 -5.57 -21.28
CA ARG A 146 15.45 -4.56 -21.03
C ARG A 146 16.66 -5.14 -20.33
N ALA A 147 16.45 -6.14 -19.51
CA ALA A 147 17.49 -6.80 -18.76
C ALA A 147 18.32 -7.80 -19.64
N SER A 148 17.79 -8.21 -20.79
CA SER A 148 18.45 -9.11 -21.77
C SER A 148 19.29 -8.37 -22.81
N LYS A 149 19.27 -7.02 -22.81
CA LYS A 149 20.14 -6.15 -23.60
C LYS A 149 21.30 -5.65 -22.76
#